data_c750a30f2543943d03dc8339116c7241
#
_entry.id   c750a30f2543943d03dc8339116c7241
#
_cell.length_a   1.000
_cell.length_b   1.000
_cell.length_c   1.000
_cell.angle_alpha   90.00
_cell.angle_beta   90.00
_cell.angle_gamma   90.00
#
_symmetry.space_group_name_H-M   'P 1'
#
loop_
_entity.id
_entity.type
_entity.pdbx_description
1 polymer ?
#
loop_
_entity_poly.entity_id
_entity_poly.type
_entity_poly.pdbx_seq_one_letter_code
_entity_poly.pdbx_strand_id
1 'polypeptide(L)'
;MVTESRPATAAPELLAYVDGLRADADRMDGYAERLRGAAERLGGCAGVPEWSCAALERQATACVTAAIQLRAAATALLAHAVE
;
A
#
# COMPACT_ATOMS: atom_id res chain seq x y z
N MET A 1 18.12 14.46 30.96
CA MET A 1 17.48 13.49 31.80
C MET A 1 16.14 13.09 31.27
N VAL A 2 15.25 14.03 31.18
CA VAL A 2 13.93 13.74 30.68
C VAL A 2 13.95 13.31 29.22
N THR A 3 14.92 13.81 28.48
CA THR A 3 15.02 13.52 27.06
C THR A 3 15.30 12.07 26.76
N GLU A 4 15.85 11.35 27.71
CA GLU A 4 16.22 9.96 27.46
C GLU A 4 15.02 9.02 27.43
N SER A 5 13.98 9.35 28.16
CA SER A 5 12.79 8.49 28.16
C SER A 5 11.94 8.69 26.90
N ARG A 6 12.14 9.80 26.19
CA ARG A 6 11.33 10.12 25.04
C ARG A 6 11.51 9.15 23.87
N PRO A 7 12.74 8.77 23.48
CA PRO A 7 12.89 7.79 22.40
C PRO A 7 12.26 6.45 22.73
N ALA A 8 12.40 6.00 23.98
CA ALA A 8 11.82 4.74 24.40
C ALA A 8 10.29 4.78 24.34
N THR A 9 9.69 5.95 24.67
CA THR A 9 8.25 6.11 24.61
C THR A 9 7.74 6.16 23.17
N ALA A 10 8.48 6.79 22.29
CA ALA A 10 8.06 6.97 20.91
C ALA A 10 8.20 5.70 20.07
N ALA A 11 9.15 4.83 20.41
CA ALA A 11 9.45 3.66 19.60
C ALA A 11 8.26 2.72 19.40
N PRO A 12 7.48 2.37 20.45
CA PRO A 12 6.33 1.50 20.24
C PRO A 12 5.28 2.12 19.34
N GLU A 13 5.04 3.42 19.48
CA GLU A 13 4.09 4.12 18.62
C GLU A 13 4.55 4.12 17.16
N LEU A 14 5.85 4.34 16.96
CA LEU A 14 6.42 4.35 15.62
C LEU A 14 6.32 2.98 14.97
N LEU A 15 6.60 1.92 15.73
CA LEU A 15 6.49 0.56 15.22
C LEU A 15 5.05 0.22 14.86
N ALA A 16 4.09 0.66 15.66
CA ALA A 16 2.67 0.46 15.34
C ALA A 16 2.31 1.17 14.04
N TYR A 17 2.86 2.36 13.82
CA TYR A 17 2.63 3.11 12.59
C TYR A 17 3.20 2.37 11.38
N VAL A 18 4.41 1.84 11.53
CA VAL A 18 5.06 1.05 10.49
C VAL A 18 4.21 -0.16 10.13
N ASP A 19 3.71 -0.87 11.14
CA ASP A 19 2.84 -2.02 10.92
C ASP A 19 1.56 -1.63 10.18
N GLY A 20 0.98 -0.48 10.54
CA GLY A 20 -0.21 0.04 9.87
C GLY A 20 0.04 0.34 8.40
N LEU A 21 1.18 0.94 8.08
CA LEU A 21 1.55 1.25 6.70
C LEU A 21 1.71 -0.03 5.88
N ARG A 22 2.33 -1.05 6.46
CA ARG A 22 2.51 -2.34 5.80
C ARG A 22 1.18 -3.05 5.57
N ALA A 23 0.28 -2.98 6.53
CA ALA A 23 -1.05 -3.56 6.38
C ALA A 23 -1.83 -2.86 5.27
N ASP A 24 -1.71 -1.53 5.19
CA ASP A 24 -2.33 -0.76 4.11
C ASP A 24 -1.74 -1.12 2.76
N ALA A 25 -0.42 -1.32 2.70
CA ALA A 25 0.23 -1.75 1.46
C ALA A 25 -0.30 -3.10 0.99
N ASP A 26 -0.47 -4.04 1.92
CA ASP A 26 -1.03 -5.35 1.58
C ASP A 26 -2.45 -5.23 1.04
N ARG A 27 -3.25 -4.33 1.61
CA ARG A 27 -4.60 -4.05 1.10
C ARG A 27 -4.56 -3.49 -0.32
N MET A 28 -3.62 -2.60 -0.59
CA MET A 28 -3.47 -2.03 -1.93
C MET A 28 -3.13 -3.12 -2.95
N ASP A 29 -2.23 -4.04 -2.60
CA ASP A 29 -1.90 -5.17 -3.46
C ASP A 29 -3.13 -6.05 -3.70
N GLY A 30 -3.93 -6.29 -2.67
CA GLY A 30 -5.17 -7.06 -2.81
C GLY A 30 -6.18 -6.39 -3.73
N TYR A 31 -6.31 -5.06 -3.64
CA TYR A 31 -7.16 -4.32 -4.55
C TYR A 31 -6.67 -4.42 -5.99
N ALA A 32 -5.35 -4.33 -6.19
CA ALA A 32 -4.78 -4.45 -7.53
C ALA A 32 -5.12 -5.81 -8.16
N GLU A 33 -5.02 -6.88 -7.39
CA GLU A 33 -5.35 -8.21 -7.88
C GLU A 33 -6.82 -8.32 -8.26
N ARG A 34 -7.70 -7.78 -7.42
CA ARG A 34 -9.13 -7.81 -7.71
C ARG A 34 -9.50 -7.00 -8.94
N LEU A 35 -8.86 -5.84 -9.10
CA LEU A 35 -9.09 -4.99 -10.28
C LEU A 35 -8.62 -5.68 -11.55
N ARG A 36 -7.47 -6.33 -11.52
CA ARG A 36 -6.96 -7.09 -12.66
C ARG A 36 -7.85 -8.26 -12.99
N GLY A 37 -8.32 -8.97 -11.97
CA GLY A 37 -9.26 -10.08 -12.17
C GLY A 37 -10.56 -9.59 -12.80
N ALA A 38 -11.05 -8.45 -12.38
CA ALA A 38 -12.25 -7.84 -12.97
C ALA A 38 -12.01 -7.47 -14.44
N ALA A 39 -10.84 -6.88 -14.74
CA ALA A 39 -10.49 -6.52 -16.11
C ALA A 39 -10.46 -7.74 -17.01
N GLU A 40 -9.87 -8.84 -16.53
CA GLU A 40 -9.82 -10.08 -17.29
C GLU A 40 -11.23 -10.63 -17.57
N ARG A 41 -12.09 -10.65 -16.57
CA ARG A 41 -13.45 -11.14 -16.73
C ARG A 41 -14.25 -10.28 -17.69
N LEU A 42 -14.11 -8.96 -17.59
CA LEU A 42 -14.81 -8.05 -18.47
C LEU A 42 -14.31 -8.13 -19.90
N GLY A 43 -13.02 -8.38 -20.07
CA GLY A 43 -12.43 -8.55 -21.40
C GLY A 43 -13.02 -9.71 -22.19
N GLY A 44 -13.58 -10.71 -21.50
CA GLY A 44 -14.24 -11.83 -22.15
C GLY A 44 -15.73 -11.62 -22.40
N CYS A 45 -16.28 -10.48 -21.99
CA CYS A 45 -17.72 -10.22 -22.08
C CYS A 45 -18.03 -9.35 -23.29
N ALA A 46 -19.03 -9.76 -24.08
CA ALA A 46 -19.47 -8.97 -25.21
C ALA A 46 -20.20 -7.72 -24.70
N GLY A 47 -20.05 -6.61 -25.41
CA GLY A 47 -20.75 -5.38 -25.11
C GLY A 47 -20.10 -4.49 -24.07
N VAL A 48 -18.97 -4.91 -23.51
CA VAL A 48 -18.23 -4.09 -22.55
C VAL A 48 -17.33 -3.12 -23.31
N PRO A 49 -17.37 -1.82 -23.00
CA PRO A 49 -16.47 -0.87 -23.68
C PRO A 49 -15.01 -1.19 -23.39
N GLU A 50 -14.17 -1.08 -24.42
CA GLU A 50 -12.74 -1.34 -24.29
C GLU A 50 -12.06 -0.50 -23.21
N TRP A 51 -12.51 0.78 -23.08
CA TRP A 51 -11.90 1.66 -22.09
C TRP A 51 -12.11 1.18 -20.66
N SER A 52 -13.12 0.33 -20.42
CA SER A 52 -13.40 -0.18 -19.07
C SER A 52 -12.25 -1.04 -18.55
N CYS A 53 -11.76 -1.94 -19.38
CA CYS A 53 -10.64 -2.81 -18.98
C CYS A 53 -9.37 -1.99 -18.77
N ALA A 54 -9.12 -1.03 -19.68
CA ALA A 54 -7.96 -0.15 -19.53
C ALA A 54 -8.02 0.69 -18.26
N ALA A 55 -9.22 1.17 -17.91
CA ALA A 55 -9.40 1.94 -16.68
C ALA A 55 -9.11 1.09 -15.44
N LEU A 56 -9.58 -0.16 -15.41
CA LEU A 56 -9.32 -1.07 -14.29
C LEU A 56 -7.84 -1.39 -14.18
N GLU A 57 -7.15 -1.59 -15.31
CA GLU A 57 -5.72 -1.84 -15.30
C GLU A 57 -4.94 -0.63 -14.77
N ARG A 58 -5.34 0.57 -15.15
CA ARG A 58 -4.69 1.78 -14.62
C ARG A 58 -4.90 1.91 -13.12
N GLN A 59 -6.10 1.60 -12.63
CA GLN A 59 -6.37 1.63 -11.19
C GLN A 59 -5.55 0.58 -10.46
N ALA A 60 -5.42 -0.61 -11.03
CA ALA A 60 -4.59 -1.66 -10.45
C ALA A 60 -3.14 -1.21 -10.34
N THR A 61 -2.61 -0.58 -11.39
CA THR A 61 -1.24 -0.05 -11.38
C THR A 61 -1.08 1.02 -10.30
N ALA A 62 -2.06 1.90 -10.15
CA ALA A 62 -2.02 2.93 -9.10
C ALA A 62 -1.99 2.30 -7.71
N CYS A 63 -2.73 1.22 -7.49
CA CYS A 63 -2.72 0.51 -6.21
C CYS A 63 -1.36 -0.13 -5.93
N VAL A 64 -0.72 -0.72 -6.95
CA VAL A 64 0.63 -1.28 -6.80
C VAL A 64 1.62 -0.18 -6.46
N THR A 65 1.55 0.95 -7.14
CA THR A 65 2.43 2.09 -6.86
C THR A 65 2.23 2.58 -5.42
N ALA A 66 0.98 2.67 -4.98
CA ALA A 66 0.67 3.08 -3.60
C ALA A 66 1.28 2.10 -2.60
N ALA A 67 1.18 0.80 -2.86
CA ALA A 67 1.76 -0.22 -1.98
C ALA A 67 3.27 -0.06 -1.87
N ILE A 68 3.94 0.18 -2.99
CA ILE A 68 5.39 0.40 -3.01
C ILE A 68 5.76 1.62 -2.16
N GLN A 69 5.02 2.72 -2.32
CA GLN A 69 5.28 3.96 -1.58
C GLN A 69 5.03 3.79 -0.09
N LEU A 70 3.97 3.07 0.28
CA LEU A 70 3.68 2.81 1.69
C LEU A 70 4.78 1.97 2.33
N ARG A 71 5.29 0.96 1.63
CA ARG A 71 6.38 0.13 2.14
C ARG A 71 7.68 0.91 2.24
N ALA A 72 7.94 1.80 1.29
CA ALA A 72 9.12 2.67 1.33
C ALA A 72 9.05 3.61 2.54
N ALA A 73 7.87 4.17 2.80
CA ALA A 73 7.67 5.02 3.97
C ALA A 73 7.88 4.24 5.27
N ALA A 74 7.35 3.01 5.33
CA ALA A 74 7.53 2.15 6.50
C ALA A 74 8.99 1.87 6.76
N THR A 75 9.74 1.55 5.70
CA THR A 75 11.18 1.28 5.81
C THR A 75 11.94 2.52 6.28
N ALA A 76 11.60 3.69 5.74
CA ALA A 76 12.26 4.93 6.12
C ALA A 76 12.00 5.28 7.59
N LEU A 77 10.76 5.09 8.05
CA LEU A 77 10.42 5.34 9.45
C LEU A 77 11.15 4.38 10.37
N LEU A 78 11.23 3.11 9.96
CA LEU A 78 11.93 2.10 10.75
C LEU A 78 13.42 2.42 10.85
N ALA A 79 14.05 2.84 9.75
CA ALA A 79 15.44 3.25 9.76
C ALA A 79 15.66 4.45 10.67
N HIS A 80 14.73 5.41 10.65
CA HIS A 80 14.81 6.58 11.52
C HIS A 80 14.70 6.19 13.00
N ALA A 81 13.88 5.20 13.29
CA ALA A 81 13.65 4.77 14.68
C ALA A 81 14.89 4.17 15.32
N VAL A 82 15.79 3.58 14.53
CA VAL A 82 17.01 2.95 15.07
C VAL A 82 18.20 3.91 15.14
N GLU A 83 18.06 5.12 14.63
CA GLU A 83 19.07 6.15 14.81
C GLU A 83 18.96 6.78 16.21
#